data_595df4caf46f2c658134b36675a12600
#
_entry.id   595df4caf46f2c658134b36675a12600
#
_cell.length_a   1.000
_cell.length_b   1.000
_cell.length_c   1.000
_cell.angle_alpha   90.00
_cell.angle_beta   90.00
_cell.angle_gamma   90.00
#
_symmetry.space_group_name_H-M   'P 1'
#
loop_
_entity.id
_entity.type
_entity.pdbx_description
1 polymer ?
#
loop_
_entity_poly.entity_id
_entity_poly.type
_entity_poly.pdbx_seq_one_letter_code
_entity_poly.pdbx_strand_id
1 'polypeptide(L)'
;MYTETMLLPALPQLIRDFNLSYNTSSWILSAYLVAGAVMTPVSGKLSDMYGKKRIIVILISIYTVGLIISPFSTDYFTLLISRILQGIGISVFPVTFGLVRERFPREKLAISQGIISSMFAGGSVLGLAIGGTIVQFYGWRLTFFSIIPIAICLIIVIIKFIPTEKKQIETTKIKQKDPSQKFDMLGSILLGVSIITFLLFITFLRTNSFGYNDDPLESIRFPINSLYFLIIFVGSFIAFLLYERRTKFPIISSNLFLERRILSANIILLFVGMFMFTVFQTLPILIQSPYPVGFGNNAVEMSLVQMPFALVLLILGPLAGLIITRIGQTTPLLVGTLAMSLGFCLLSFMRLNELYISTYLVIISIGISLTNVSSTNIVMVQSSFEQIGISLGISNLLRIIGSSIGPTMAGLFMQTHLFLVILPNNQYHYFPSKVSYDLIFGTMLVLSLFAVGISLFLIKKQKQAKIGL
;
A
#
# COMPACT_ATOMS: atom_id res chain seq x y z
N MET A 1 3.46 7.63 5.11
CA MET A 1 4.20 7.83 3.84
C MET A 1 5.61 8.36 4.02
N TYR A 2 5.84 9.45 4.77
CA TYR A 2 7.22 9.92 5.01
C TYR A 2 8.15 8.79 5.49
N THR A 3 7.77 8.05 6.53
CA THR A 3 8.56 6.93 7.08
C THR A 3 8.75 5.78 6.11
N GLU A 4 7.78 5.52 5.26
CA GLU A 4 7.86 4.44 4.26
C GLU A 4 8.85 4.79 3.17
N THR A 5 8.66 5.97 2.56
CA THR A 5 9.47 6.37 1.41
C THR A 5 10.90 6.73 1.79
N MET A 6 11.11 7.22 3.01
CA MET A 6 12.46 7.47 3.55
C MET A 6 13.28 6.19 3.72
N LEU A 7 12.61 5.04 3.97
CA LEU A 7 13.28 3.76 4.14
C LEU A 7 13.61 3.08 2.79
N LEU A 8 12.98 3.51 1.68
CA LEU A 8 13.19 2.87 0.38
C LEU A 8 14.66 2.87 -0.05
N PRO A 9 15.40 3.99 -0.01
CA PRO A 9 16.81 3.99 -0.34
C PRO A 9 17.67 3.13 0.59
N ALA A 10 17.18 2.77 1.77
CA ALA A 10 17.86 1.91 2.73
C ALA A 10 17.67 0.41 2.49
N LEU A 11 16.73 -0.02 1.64
CA LEU A 11 16.42 -1.44 1.44
C LEU A 11 17.65 -2.30 1.10
N PRO A 12 18.54 -1.92 0.15
CA PRO A 12 19.74 -2.70 -0.13
C PRO A 12 20.71 -2.78 1.06
N GLN A 13 20.80 -1.73 1.88
CA GLN A 13 21.61 -1.74 3.09
C GLN A 13 21.01 -2.68 4.14
N LEU A 14 19.69 -2.65 4.36
CA LEU A 14 18.99 -3.57 5.28
C LEU A 14 19.15 -5.03 4.87
N ILE A 15 19.09 -5.33 3.56
CA ILE A 15 19.32 -6.69 3.03
C ILE A 15 20.73 -7.16 3.42
N ARG A 16 21.74 -6.31 3.27
CA ARG A 16 23.14 -6.64 3.64
C ARG A 16 23.34 -6.75 5.15
N ASP A 17 22.88 -5.76 5.91
CA ASP A 17 23.09 -5.67 7.36
C ASP A 17 22.47 -6.84 8.13
N PHE A 18 21.30 -7.32 7.67
CA PHE A 18 20.60 -8.44 8.27
C PHE A 18 20.76 -9.77 7.50
N ASN A 19 21.59 -9.79 6.47
CA ASN A 19 21.84 -10.94 5.60
C ASN A 19 20.54 -11.60 5.10
N LEU A 20 19.64 -10.80 4.53
CA LEU A 20 18.31 -11.23 4.11
C LEU A 20 18.30 -11.72 2.66
N SER A 21 17.42 -12.68 2.37
CA SER A 21 17.01 -12.95 1.00
C SER A 21 16.12 -11.83 0.48
N TYR A 22 16.05 -11.65 -0.84
CA TYR A 22 15.15 -10.65 -1.47
C TYR A 22 13.69 -10.91 -1.14
N ASN A 23 13.30 -12.18 -1.07
CA ASN A 23 11.96 -12.58 -0.68
C ASN A 23 11.66 -12.21 0.79
N THR A 24 12.58 -12.48 1.71
CA THR A 24 12.43 -12.12 3.13
C THR A 24 12.42 -10.60 3.33
N SER A 25 13.21 -9.85 2.56
CA SER A 25 13.28 -8.39 2.67
C SER A 25 11.94 -7.70 2.33
N SER A 26 11.10 -8.31 1.50
CA SER A 26 9.79 -7.76 1.15
C SER A 26 8.86 -7.58 2.37
N TRP A 27 9.07 -8.37 3.43
CA TRP A 27 8.31 -8.25 4.67
C TRP A 27 8.58 -6.95 5.44
N ILE A 28 9.70 -6.27 5.17
CA ILE A 28 9.97 -4.94 5.74
C ILE A 28 8.86 -3.95 5.35
N LEU A 29 8.33 -4.06 4.12
CA LEU A 29 7.18 -3.27 3.66
C LEU A 29 5.84 -3.98 3.90
N SER A 30 5.75 -5.28 3.62
CA SER A 30 4.49 -6.01 3.69
C SER A 30 3.94 -6.15 5.10
N ALA A 31 4.77 -6.43 6.12
CA ALA A 31 4.31 -6.60 7.51
C ALA A 31 3.65 -5.33 8.06
N TYR A 32 4.23 -4.18 7.77
CA TYR A 32 3.69 -2.88 8.11
C TYR A 32 2.29 -2.65 7.48
N LEU A 33 2.15 -2.98 6.20
CA LEU A 33 0.89 -2.83 5.47
C LEU A 33 -0.18 -3.80 5.95
N VAL A 34 0.20 -5.06 6.20
CA VAL A 34 -0.72 -6.09 6.74
C VAL A 34 -1.24 -5.69 8.10
N ALA A 35 -0.35 -5.26 9.01
CA ALA A 35 -0.76 -4.78 10.32
C ALA A 35 -1.74 -3.60 10.21
N GLY A 36 -1.49 -2.66 9.28
CA GLY A 36 -2.38 -1.56 8.98
C GLY A 36 -3.73 -2.01 8.42
N ALA A 37 -3.73 -2.98 7.50
CA ALA A 37 -4.95 -3.54 6.92
C ALA A 37 -5.87 -4.17 7.98
N VAL A 38 -5.29 -5.03 8.83
CA VAL A 38 -6.02 -5.72 9.91
C VAL A 38 -6.56 -4.72 10.94
N MET A 39 -5.76 -3.72 11.31
CA MET A 39 -6.14 -2.74 12.32
C MET A 39 -7.09 -1.66 11.82
N THR A 40 -7.21 -1.44 10.52
CA THR A 40 -8.08 -0.40 9.94
C THR A 40 -9.55 -0.52 10.38
N PRO A 41 -10.25 -1.66 10.23
CA PRO A 41 -11.63 -1.79 10.72
C PRO A 41 -11.72 -1.76 12.25
N VAL A 42 -10.72 -2.32 12.94
CA VAL A 42 -10.64 -2.34 14.41
C VAL A 42 -10.57 -0.92 14.96
N SER A 43 -9.66 -0.09 14.44
CA SER A 43 -9.45 1.29 14.89
C SER A 43 -10.67 2.17 14.62
N GLY A 44 -11.33 1.99 13.48
CA GLY A 44 -12.57 2.67 13.16
C GLY A 44 -13.63 2.43 14.23
N LYS A 45 -13.89 1.17 14.56
CA LYS A 45 -14.88 0.80 15.57
C LYS A 45 -14.50 1.24 16.98
N LEU A 46 -13.23 1.04 17.39
CA LEU A 46 -12.74 1.51 18.67
C LEU A 46 -12.91 3.03 18.81
N SER A 47 -12.70 3.78 17.72
CA SER A 47 -12.87 5.24 17.73
C SER A 47 -14.32 5.66 17.93
N ASP A 48 -15.28 4.89 17.44
CA ASP A 48 -16.72 5.13 17.65
C ASP A 48 -17.15 4.81 19.08
N MET A 49 -16.50 3.83 19.74
CA MET A 49 -16.81 3.42 21.12
C MET A 49 -16.14 4.30 22.16
N TYR A 50 -14.84 4.59 21.99
CA TYR A 50 -14.00 5.24 23.02
C TYR A 50 -13.66 6.70 22.71
N GLY A 51 -14.13 7.22 21.56
CA GLY A 51 -13.87 8.58 21.10
C GLY A 51 -12.65 8.69 20.18
N LYS A 52 -12.78 9.49 19.12
CA LYS A 52 -11.80 9.58 18.02
C LYS A 52 -10.45 10.12 18.49
N LYS A 53 -10.46 11.21 19.28
CA LYS A 53 -9.22 11.80 19.82
C LYS A 53 -8.38 10.78 20.58
N ARG A 54 -9.02 10.03 21.50
CA ARG A 54 -8.34 9.05 22.35
C ARG A 54 -7.69 7.94 21.51
N ILE A 55 -8.41 7.42 20.53
CA ILE A 55 -7.91 6.34 19.68
C ILE A 55 -6.78 6.85 18.75
N ILE A 56 -6.88 8.06 18.19
CA ILE A 56 -5.79 8.67 17.42
C ILE A 56 -4.51 8.77 18.25
N VAL A 57 -4.61 9.27 19.51
CA VAL A 57 -3.45 9.37 20.40
C VAL A 57 -2.84 8.00 20.68
N ILE A 58 -3.65 6.98 20.97
CA ILE A 58 -3.17 5.61 21.22
C ILE A 58 -2.45 5.06 19.99
N LEU A 59 -3.05 5.18 18.81
CA LEU A 59 -2.47 4.66 17.55
C LEU A 59 -1.14 5.33 17.21
N ILE A 60 -1.06 6.66 17.34
CA ILE A 60 0.19 7.39 17.10
C ILE A 60 1.23 7.08 18.17
N SER A 61 0.81 6.82 19.44
CA SER A 61 1.74 6.39 20.50
C SER A 61 2.33 5.00 20.19
N ILE A 62 1.51 4.04 19.75
CA ILE A 62 1.99 2.71 19.33
C ILE A 62 2.95 2.86 18.13
N TYR A 63 2.60 3.69 17.14
CA TYR A 63 3.47 4.02 16.02
C TYR A 63 4.82 4.58 16.48
N THR A 64 4.81 5.51 17.42
CA THR A 64 6.03 6.14 17.97
C THR A 64 6.89 5.13 18.72
N VAL A 65 6.29 4.21 19.49
CA VAL A 65 7.03 3.09 20.11
C VAL A 65 7.72 2.24 19.03
N GLY A 66 7.03 1.89 17.94
CA GLY A 66 7.64 1.20 16.82
C GLY A 66 8.81 1.99 16.20
N LEU A 67 8.68 3.32 16.07
CA LEU A 67 9.78 4.19 15.58
C LEU A 67 10.99 4.17 16.51
N ILE A 68 10.77 4.16 17.82
CA ILE A 68 11.85 4.13 18.82
C ILE A 68 12.59 2.79 18.80
N ILE A 69 11.89 1.68 18.63
CA ILE A 69 12.49 0.33 18.59
C ILE A 69 13.35 0.15 17.34
N SER A 70 12.91 0.69 16.18
CA SER A 70 13.56 0.44 14.88
C SER A 70 15.07 0.70 14.84
N PRO A 71 15.61 1.86 15.28
CA PRO A 71 17.04 2.14 15.18
C PRO A 71 17.90 1.25 16.10
N PHE A 72 17.31 0.67 17.14
CA PHE A 72 18.00 -0.23 18.08
C PHE A 72 17.91 -1.71 17.66
N SER A 73 17.28 -2.01 16.52
CA SER A 73 17.18 -3.38 16.01
C SER A 73 18.56 -3.94 15.69
N THR A 74 18.93 -5.03 16.35
CA THR A 74 20.16 -5.79 16.12
C THR A 74 19.92 -6.99 15.23
N ASP A 75 18.66 -7.44 15.12
CA ASP A 75 18.23 -8.57 14.33
C ASP A 75 16.96 -8.23 13.51
N TYR A 76 16.74 -9.02 12.48
CA TYR A 76 15.60 -8.83 11.57
C TYR A 76 14.25 -8.95 12.26
N PHE A 77 14.12 -9.84 13.25
CA PHE A 77 12.84 -10.08 13.92
C PHE A 77 12.42 -8.86 14.76
N THR A 78 13.35 -8.23 15.46
CA THR A 78 13.12 -6.97 16.19
C THR A 78 12.72 -5.85 15.25
N LEU A 79 13.36 -5.74 14.07
CA LEU A 79 12.95 -4.78 13.05
C LEU A 79 11.53 -5.06 12.57
N LEU A 80 11.17 -6.33 12.33
CA LEU A 80 9.84 -6.72 11.87
C LEU A 80 8.75 -6.38 12.90
N ILE A 81 8.99 -6.65 14.19
CA ILE A 81 8.08 -6.23 15.27
C ILE A 81 7.88 -4.73 15.25
N SER A 82 8.95 -3.95 15.11
CA SER A 82 8.85 -2.50 15.05
C SER A 82 8.02 -2.04 13.85
N ARG A 83 8.13 -2.70 12.69
CA ARG A 83 7.31 -2.45 11.49
C ARG A 83 5.83 -2.79 11.72
N ILE A 84 5.54 -3.88 12.42
CA ILE A 84 4.15 -4.23 12.79
C ILE A 84 3.54 -3.14 13.69
N LEU A 85 4.26 -2.67 14.72
CA LEU A 85 3.80 -1.58 15.57
C LEU A 85 3.55 -0.28 14.79
N GLN A 86 4.43 0.07 13.85
CA GLN A 86 4.22 1.19 12.95
C GLN A 86 3.01 0.98 12.04
N GLY A 87 2.79 -0.24 11.55
CA GLY A 87 1.63 -0.60 10.74
C GLY A 87 0.30 -0.43 11.50
N ILE A 88 0.25 -0.79 12.78
CA ILE A 88 -0.91 -0.51 13.63
C ILE A 88 -1.24 0.98 13.63
N GLY A 89 -0.24 1.85 13.68
CA GLY A 89 -0.42 3.30 13.65
C GLY A 89 -1.01 3.84 12.34
N ILE A 90 -0.78 3.16 11.20
CA ILE A 90 -1.35 3.58 9.90
C ILE A 90 -2.89 3.56 9.91
N SER A 91 -3.49 2.74 10.75
CA SER A 91 -4.94 2.64 10.91
C SER A 91 -5.58 3.91 11.50
N VAL A 92 -4.80 4.94 11.77
CA VAL A 92 -5.27 6.28 12.15
C VAL A 92 -6.10 6.94 11.03
N PHE A 93 -5.87 6.59 9.76
CA PHE A 93 -6.55 7.20 8.61
C PHE A 93 -8.08 7.18 8.69
N PRO A 94 -8.76 6.02 8.83
CA PRO A 94 -10.22 6.00 8.91
C PRO A 94 -10.76 6.79 10.10
N VAL A 95 -10.03 6.80 11.23
CA VAL A 95 -10.39 7.58 12.42
C VAL A 95 -10.31 9.08 12.14
N THR A 96 -9.26 9.51 11.43
CA THR A 96 -9.07 10.93 11.04
C THR A 96 -10.16 11.38 10.07
N PHE A 97 -10.52 10.57 9.06
CA PHE A 97 -11.64 10.88 8.17
C PHE A 97 -12.96 10.97 8.93
N GLY A 98 -13.18 10.09 9.91
CA GLY A 98 -14.33 10.15 10.79
C GLY A 98 -14.38 11.45 11.60
N LEU A 99 -13.24 11.89 12.13
CA LEU A 99 -13.12 13.15 12.88
C LEU A 99 -13.41 14.38 11.98
N VAL A 100 -12.86 14.40 10.78
CA VAL A 100 -13.11 15.47 9.80
C VAL A 100 -14.58 15.54 9.44
N ARG A 101 -15.23 14.39 9.21
CA ARG A 101 -16.67 14.32 8.90
C ARG A 101 -17.56 14.90 10.02
N GLU A 102 -17.16 14.75 11.28
CA GLU A 102 -17.92 15.27 12.41
C GLU A 102 -17.71 16.78 12.65
N ARG A 103 -16.54 17.30 12.27
CA ARG A 103 -16.14 18.67 12.60
C ARG A 103 -16.36 19.67 11.46
N PHE A 104 -16.40 19.21 10.22
CA PHE A 104 -16.51 20.09 9.06
C PHE A 104 -17.90 20.03 8.43
N PRO A 105 -18.45 21.15 7.97
CA PRO A 105 -19.69 21.18 7.23
C PRO A 105 -19.55 20.41 5.91
N ARG A 106 -20.69 19.90 5.39
CA ARG A 106 -20.72 19.01 4.22
C ARG A 106 -20.01 19.58 3.00
N GLU A 107 -20.13 20.89 2.79
CA GLU A 107 -19.53 21.61 1.66
C GLU A 107 -17.99 21.59 1.69
N LYS A 108 -17.39 21.47 2.87
CA LYS A 108 -15.94 21.48 3.08
C LYS A 108 -15.34 20.08 3.18
N LEU A 109 -16.14 19.01 3.22
CA LEU A 109 -15.64 17.63 3.38
C LEU A 109 -14.74 17.21 2.22
N ALA A 110 -15.11 17.53 0.98
CA ALA A 110 -14.32 17.18 -0.21
C ALA A 110 -12.94 17.86 -0.19
N ILE A 111 -12.89 19.15 0.20
CA ILE A 111 -11.64 19.93 0.32
C ILE A 111 -10.76 19.33 1.43
N SER A 112 -11.36 19.00 2.58
CA SER A 112 -10.62 18.41 3.71
C SER A 112 -10.02 17.05 3.37
N GLN A 113 -10.75 16.21 2.65
CA GLN A 113 -10.25 14.93 2.15
C GLN A 113 -9.12 15.12 1.13
N GLY A 114 -9.25 16.10 0.24
CA GLY A 114 -8.20 16.47 -0.71
C GLY A 114 -6.90 16.89 -0.01
N ILE A 115 -6.99 17.69 1.05
CA ILE A 115 -5.83 18.12 1.87
C ILE A 115 -5.16 16.92 2.52
N ILE A 116 -5.92 16.01 3.13
CA ILE A 116 -5.37 14.78 3.75
C ILE A 116 -4.64 13.93 2.71
N SER A 117 -5.25 13.75 1.54
CA SER A 117 -4.64 12.97 0.45
C SER A 117 -3.37 13.62 -0.10
N SER A 118 -3.35 14.95 -0.21
CA SER A 118 -2.15 15.72 -0.63
C SER A 118 -1.02 15.62 0.38
N MET A 119 -1.33 15.63 1.68
CA MET A 119 -0.34 15.45 2.74
C MET A 119 0.30 14.05 2.70
N PHE A 120 -0.47 13.04 2.29
CA PHE A 120 0.05 11.69 2.10
C PHE A 120 1.14 11.64 1.02
N ALA A 121 0.89 12.27 -0.13
CA ALA A 121 1.85 12.36 -1.23
C ALA A 121 3.02 13.32 -0.88
N GLY A 122 2.74 14.44 -0.20
CA GLY A 122 3.77 15.36 0.29
C GLY A 122 4.74 14.69 1.26
N GLY A 123 4.23 13.83 2.15
CA GLY A 123 5.05 12.99 3.00
C GLY A 123 5.99 12.08 2.21
N SER A 124 5.53 11.54 1.08
CA SER A 124 6.36 10.69 0.22
C SER A 124 7.51 11.46 -0.45
N VAL A 125 7.24 12.67 -0.93
CA VAL A 125 8.29 13.54 -1.52
C VAL A 125 9.35 13.89 -0.48
N LEU A 126 8.94 14.35 0.70
CA LEU A 126 9.86 14.67 1.79
C LEU A 126 10.64 13.45 2.26
N GLY A 127 10.00 12.28 2.31
CA GLY A 127 10.65 11.03 2.68
C GLY A 127 11.76 10.62 1.72
N LEU A 128 11.53 10.73 0.42
CA LEU A 128 12.58 10.46 -0.58
C LEU A 128 13.69 11.51 -0.55
N ALA A 129 13.33 12.81 -0.51
CA ALA A 129 14.30 13.89 -0.53
C ALA A 129 15.26 13.84 0.66
N ILE A 130 14.75 13.60 1.86
CA ILE A 130 15.53 13.57 3.09
C ILE A 130 16.13 12.18 3.33
N GLY A 131 15.36 11.13 3.02
CA GLY A 131 15.75 9.75 3.30
C GLY A 131 16.99 9.30 2.57
N GLY A 132 17.11 9.58 1.27
CA GLY A 132 18.31 9.24 0.49
C GLY A 132 19.58 9.85 1.07
N THR A 133 19.50 11.12 1.44
CA THR A 133 20.64 11.85 2.05
C THR A 133 21.00 11.26 3.42
N ILE A 134 20.02 11.02 4.29
CA ILE A 134 20.29 10.43 5.61
C ILE A 134 20.91 9.04 5.46
N VAL A 135 20.32 8.20 4.60
CA VAL A 135 20.83 6.82 4.40
C VAL A 135 22.24 6.82 3.87
N GLN A 136 22.57 7.70 2.92
CA GLN A 136 23.89 7.76 2.29
C GLN A 136 24.99 8.16 3.27
N PHE A 137 24.74 9.17 4.11
CA PHE A 137 25.79 9.77 4.98
C PHE A 137 25.78 9.24 6.42
N TYR A 138 24.62 8.80 6.92
CA TYR A 138 24.44 8.45 8.33
C TYR A 138 23.85 7.05 8.55
N GLY A 139 23.49 6.37 7.46
CA GLY A 139 22.87 5.03 7.52
C GLY A 139 21.40 5.03 7.86
N TRP A 140 20.76 3.88 7.69
CA TRP A 140 19.31 3.73 7.81
C TRP A 140 18.77 3.96 9.23
N ARG A 141 19.56 3.72 10.26
CA ARG A 141 19.13 3.90 11.65
C ARG A 141 18.76 5.34 11.96
N LEU A 142 19.51 6.32 11.43
CA LEU A 142 19.24 7.73 11.66
C LEU A 142 17.95 8.20 10.99
N THR A 143 17.46 7.50 9.97
CA THR A 143 16.17 7.81 9.35
C THR A 143 15.04 7.72 10.37
N PHE A 144 15.02 6.69 11.20
CA PHE A 144 14.01 6.55 12.25
C PHE A 144 14.16 7.60 13.35
N PHE A 145 15.39 7.90 13.79
CA PHE A 145 15.61 8.96 14.77
C PHE A 145 15.10 10.32 14.31
N SER A 146 15.17 10.64 13.03
CA SER A 146 14.71 11.92 12.49
C SER A 146 13.19 12.11 12.60
N ILE A 147 12.42 11.03 12.67
CA ILE A 147 10.95 11.07 12.73
C ILE A 147 10.42 11.11 14.16
N ILE A 148 11.16 10.57 15.12
CA ILE A 148 10.72 10.48 16.53
C ILE A 148 10.30 11.84 17.08
N PRO A 149 11.07 12.94 16.94
CA PRO A 149 10.65 14.26 17.40
C PRO A 149 9.35 14.74 16.77
N ILE A 150 9.18 14.47 15.45
CA ILE A 150 7.97 14.85 14.70
C ILE A 150 6.76 14.08 15.23
N ALA A 151 6.90 12.78 15.50
CA ALA A 151 5.82 11.94 16.02
C ALA A 151 5.41 12.38 17.43
N ILE A 152 6.38 12.69 18.30
CA ILE A 152 6.13 13.20 19.66
C ILE A 152 5.44 14.58 19.60
N CYS A 153 5.93 15.49 18.75
CA CYS A 153 5.32 16.80 18.56
C CYS A 153 3.86 16.64 18.08
N LEU A 154 3.60 15.72 17.15
CA LEU A 154 2.25 15.44 16.68
C LEU A 154 1.33 14.95 17.81
N ILE A 155 1.78 14.07 18.68
CA ILE A 155 1.01 13.62 19.84
C ILE A 155 0.66 14.82 20.73
N ILE A 156 1.63 15.69 21.04
CA ILE A 156 1.41 16.89 21.87
C ILE A 156 0.40 17.82 21.21
N VAL A 157 0.53 18.07 19.90
CA VAL A 157 -0.41 18.91 19.14
C VAL A 157 -1.82 18.34 19.19
N ILE A 158 -1.98 17.03 19.01
CA ILE A 158 -3.30 16.37 19.05
C ILE A 158 -3.91 16.49 20.45
N ILE A 159 -3.13 16.24 21.49
CA ILE A 159 -3.61 16.34 22.88
C ILE A 159 -4.04 17.78 23.20
N LYS A 160 -3.26 18.77 22.77
CA LYS A 160 -3.49 20.19 23.12
C LYS A 160 -4.59 20.83 22.29
N PHE A 161 -4.61 20.59 20.98
CA PHE A 161 -5.46 21.36 20.05
C PHE A 161 -6.74 20.64 19.61
N ILE A 162 -6.80 19.30 19.67
CA ILE A 162 -8.05 18.61 19.37
C ILE A 162 -8.89 18.56 20.64
N PRO A 163 -10.07 19.23 20.66
CA PRO A 163 -10.92 19.18 21.85
C PRO A 163 -11.43 17.78 22.10
N THR A 164 -11.44 17.36 23.37
CA THR A 164 -12.03 16.10 23.77
C THR A 164 -13.53 16.15 23.50
N GLU A 165 -14.08 15.10 22.93
CA GLU A 165 -15.53 14.96 22.80
C GLU A 165 -16.13 15.01 24.20
N LYS A 166 -16.71 16.17 24.56
CA LYS A 166 -17.57 16.21 25.75
C LYS A 166 -18.68 15.21 25.46
N LYS A 167 -18.91 14.28 26.38
CA LYS A 167 -20.15 13.50 26.39
C LYS A 167 -21.31 14.47 26.22
N GLN A 168 -21.84 14.63 25.02
CA GLN A 168 -23.14 15.26 24.78
C GLN A 168 -24.19 14.27 25.28
N ILE A 169 -24.25 14.12 26.61
CA ILE A 169 -25.21 13.24 27.28
C ILE A 169 -26.57 13.95 27.45
N GLU A 170 -26.72 15.22 27.08
CA GLU A 170 -27.94 15.91 27.57
C GLU A 170 -28.80 16.70 26.59
N THR A 171 -28.69 16.72 25.30
CA THR A 171 -29.69 17.51 24.54
C THR A 171 -30.14 17.01 23.17
N THR A 172 -29.87 15.76 22.79
CA THR A 172 -30.55 15.24 21.59
C THR A 172 -30.96 13.77 21.82
N LYS A 173 -32.17 13.58 22.33
CA LYS A 173 -32.92 12.31 22.29
C LYS A 173 -33.24 11.92 20.83
N ILE A 174 -32.24 11.70 19.98
CA ILE A 174 -32.44 11.05 18.69
C ILE A 174 -31.23 10.21 18.35
N LYS A 175 -31.44 8.92 18.39
CA LYS A 175 -30.59 7.76 18.20
C LYS A 175 -29.76 7.37 19.42
N GLN A 176 -30.42 6.65 20.33
CA GLN A 176 -29.75 5.63 21.14
C GLN A 176 -28.78 4.88 20.23
N LYS A 177 -27.47 5.10 20.40
CA LYS A 177 -26.46 4.17 19.89
C LYS A 177 -26.83 2.83 20.50
N ASP A 178 -27.33 1.94 19.69
CA ASP A 178 -27.66 0.58 20.09
C ASP A 178 -26.40 -0.04 20.71
N PRO A 179 -26.39 -0.33 22.03
CA PRO A 179 -25.23 -0.94 22.69
C PRO A 179 -24.87 -2.30 22.12
N SER A 180 -25.77 -2.83 21.26
CA SER A 180 -25.63 -4.13 20.61
C SER A 180 -24.75 -4.12 19.36
N GLN A 181 -24.21 -2.98 18.90
CA GLN A 181 -23.23 -2.97 17.80
C GLN A 181 -21.91 -3.58 18.26
N LYS A 182 -21.92 -4.91 18.46
CA LYS A 182 -20.70 -5.67 18.77
C LYS A 182 -19.71 -5.53 17.61
N PHE A 183 -18.47 -5.30 17.99
CA PHE A 183 -17.34 -5.30 17.06
C PHE A 183 -17.16 -6.71 16.47
N ASP A 184 -17.03 -6.81 15.17
CA ASP A 184 -16.71 -8.07 14.50
C ASP A 184 -15.21 -8.41 14.65
N MET A 185 -14.85 -8.81 15.87
CA MET A 185 -13.48 -9.21 16.18
C MET A 185 -13.07 -10.48 15.43
N LEU A 186 -14.02 -11.43 15.31
CA LEU A 186 -13.74 -12.71 14.65
C LEU A 186 -13.52 -12.53 13.15
N GLY A 187 -14.37 -11.73 12.48
CA GLY A 187 -14.16 -11.39 11.05
C GLY A 187 -12.83 -10.69 10.81
N SER A 188 -12.44 -9.74 11.67
CA SER A 188 -11.13 -9.06 11.58
C SER A 188 -9.95 -10.02 11.74
N ILE A 189 -10.03 -10.97 12.68
CA ILE A 189 -9.00 -12.00 12.89
C ILE A 189 -8.92 -12.94 11.67
N LEU A 190 -10.06 -13.44 11.19
CA LEU A 190 -10.11 -14.35 10.03
C LEU A 190 -9.54 -13.67 8.78
N LEU A 191 -9.87 -12.40 8.54
CA LEU A 191 -9.31 -11.62 7.44
C LEU A 191 -7.80 -11.45 7.59
N GLY A 192 -7.33 -11.11 8.79
CA GLY A 192 -5.91 -10.96 9.09
C GLY A 192 -5.13 -12.26 8.87
N VAL A 193 -5.64 -13.38 9.39
CA VAL A 193 -5.05 -14.70 9.19
C VAL A 193 -5.01 -15.05 7.70
N SER A 194 -6.08 -14.76 6.94
CA SER A 194 -6.11 -15.02 5.50
C SER A 194 -5.05 -14.23 4.74
N ILE A 195 -4.88 -12.94 5.04
CA ILE A 195 -3.88 -12.10 4.38
C ILE A 195 -2.47 -12.57 4.73
N ILE A 196 -2.19 -12.80 6.02
CA ILE A 196 -0.86 -13.25 6.49
C ILE A 196 -0.49 -14.60 5.87
N THR A 197 -1.41 -15.57 5.90
CA THR A 197 -1.12 -16.92 5.37
C THR A 197 -0.98 -16.92 3.85
N PHE A 198 -1.70 -16.08 3.13
CA PHE A 198 -1.50 -15.88 1.69
C PHE A 198 -0.11 -15.31 1.37
N LEU A 199 0.34 -14.30 2.10
CA LEU A 199 1.67 -13.73 1.89
C LEU A 199 2.78 -14.71 2.30
N LEU A 200 2.58 -15.47 3.38
CA LEU A 200 3.50 -16.55 3.77
C LEU A 200 3.54 -17.63 2.71
N PHE A 201 2.41 -18.02 2.13
CA PHE A 201 2.38 -18.94 0.99
C PHE A 201 3.29 -18.45 -0.15
N ILE A 202 3.15 -17.20 -0.58
CA ILE A 202 4.01 -16.62 -1.63
C ILE A 202 5.48 -16.61 -1.19
N THR A 203 5.76 -16.23 0.06
CA THR A 203 7.13 -16.15 0.60
C THR A 203 7.81 -17.51 0.66
N PHE A 204 7.07 -18.56 1.01
CA PHE A 204 7.61 -19.93 1.09
C PHE A 204 7.51 -20.71 -0.23
N LEU A 205 7.02 -20.08 -1.31
CA LEU A 205 7.25 -20.64 -2.64
C LEU A 205 8.76 -20.70 -2.86
N ARG A 206 9.32 -21.90 -2.85
CA ARG A 206 10.75 -22.09 -3.08
C ARG A 206 11.03 -21.93 -4.56
N THR A 207 11.92 -21.03 -4.81
CA THR A 207 12.57 -20.91 -6.11
C THR A 207 13.91 -21.61 -6.00
N ASN A 208 14.16 -22.58 -6.85
CA ASN A 208 15.51 -23.08 -6.98
C ASN A 208 16.35 -21.99 -7.63
N SER A 209 17.32 -21.46 -6.88
CA SER A 209 18.37 -20.59 -7.44
C SER A 209 19.27 -21.47 -8.30
N PHE A 210 18.96 -21.65 -9.58
CA PHE A 210 19.80 -22.40 -10.47
C PHE A 210 19.91 -21.80 -11.86
N GLY A 211 21.14 -21.90 -12.33
CA GLY A 211 21.64 -22.06 -13.70
C GLY A 211 20.98 -21.25 -14.79
N TYR A 212 21.80 -20.67 -15.57
CA TYR A 212 21.58 -19.81 -16.76
C TYR A 212 20.63 -20.37 -17.85
N ASN A 213 20.12 -21.61 -17.70
CA ASN A 213 19.42 -22.35 -18.73
C ASN A 213 18.05 -22.93 -18.35
N ASP A 214 17.49 -22.62 -17.16
CA ASP A 214 16.22 -23.21 -16.75
C ASP A 214 15.02 -22.32 -17.07
N ASP A 215 13.92 -22.94 -17.54
CA ASP A 215 12.65 -22.27 -17.85
C ASP A 215 12.12 -21.54 -16.60
N PRO A 216 11.70 -20.25 -16.73
CA PRO A 216 11.22 -19.44 -15.60
C PRO A 216 10.06 -20.08 -14.83
N LEU A 217 9.24 -20.90 -15.49
CA LEU A 217 8.09 -21.58 -14.88
C LEU A 217 8.45 -22.89 -14.16
N GLU A 218 9.51 -23.59 -14.57
CA GLU A 218 9.98 -24.82 -13.91
C GLU A 218 10.70 -24.55 -12.59
N SER A 219 11.17 -23.30 -12.38
CA SER A 219 11.90 -22.90 -11.17
C SER A 219 11.00 -22.73 -9.95
N ILE A 220 9.69 -22.60 -10.09
CA ILE A 220 8.74 -22.46 -8.98
C ILE A 220 8.31 -23.85 -8.49
N ARG A 221 8.86 -24.27 -7.37
CA ARG A 221 8.41 -25.51 -6.68
C ARG A 221 7.49 -25.18 -5.53
N PHE A 222 6.49 -26.03 -5.33
CA PHE A 222 5.58 -26.00 -4.17
C PHE A 222 6.13 -26.89 -3.06
N PRO A 223 6.98 -26.41 -2.15
CA PRO A 223 7.42 -27.21 -1.03
C PRO A 223 6.23 -27.48 -0.09
N ILE A 224 6.30 -28.60 0.63
CA ILE A 224 5.24 -28.99 1.58
C ILE A 224 4.87 -27.84 2.53
N ASN A 225 5.86 -27.06 2.97
CA ASN A 225 5.62 -25.90 3.86
C ASN A 225 4.73 -24.82 3.21
N SER A 226 4.86 -24.55 1.91
CA SER A 226 3.98 -23.57 1.25
C SER A 226 2.56 -24.09 1.10
N LEU A 227 2.36 -25.40 0.91
CA LEU A 227 1.04 -25.99 0.85
C LEU A 227 0.27 -25.87 2.17
N TYR A 228 0.95 -25.94 3.32
CA TYR A 228 0.31 -25.69 4.62
C TYR A 228 -0.27 -24.27 4.67
N PHE A 229 0.50 -23.28 4.27
CA PHE A 229 0.01 -21.88 4.25
C PHE A 229 -1.11 -21.67 3.25
N LEU A 230 -1.08 -22.35 2.09
CA LEU A 230 -2.18 -22.32 1.13
C LEU A 230 -3.48 -22.90 1.71
N ILE A 231 -3.39 -24.05 2.39
CA ILE A 231 -4.55 -24.69 3.02
C ILE A 231 -5.14 -23.78 4.11
N ILE A 232 -4.28 -23.21 4.96
CA ILE A 232 -4.73 -22.30 6.03
C ILE A 232 -5.34 -21.04 5.42
N PHE A 233 -4.76 -20.48 4.35
CA PHE A 233 -5.32 -19.36 3.61
C PHE A 233 -6.72 -19.68 3.08
N VAL A 234 -6.87 -20.76 2.32
CA VAL A 234 -8.15 -21.16 1.74
C VAL A 234 -9.18 -21.43 2.83
N GLY A 235 -8.80 -22.15 3.89
CA GLY A 235 -9.68 -22.44 5.03
C GLY A 235 -10.12 -21.17 5.77
N SER A 236 -9.17 -20.28 6.11
CA SER A 236 -9.48 -19.02 6.81
C SER A 236 -10.28 -18.05 5.95
N PHE A 237 -10.01 -17.99 4.64
CA PHE A 237 -10.74 -17.15 3.70
C PHE A 237 -12.18 -17.64 3.50
N ILE A 238 -12.38 -18.94 3.34
CA ILE A 238 -13.73 -19.53 3.27
C ILE A 238 -14.47 -19.31 4.61
N ALA A 239 -13.80 -19.54 5.74
CA ALA A 239 -14.39 -19.29 7.05
C ALA A 239 -14.78 -17.82 7.22
N PHE A 240 -13.94 -16.87 6.77
CA PHE A 240 -14.24 -15.45 6.74
C PHE A 240 -15.50 -15.17 5.91
N LEU A 241 -15.58 -15.66 4.66
CA LEU A 241 -16.72 -15.44 3.79
C LEU A 241 -18.03 -16.03 4.35
N LEU A 242 -17.96 -17.23 4.94
CA LEU A 242 -19.13 -17.88 5.56
C LEU A 242 -19.58 -17.15 6.82
N TYR A 243 -18.64 -16.72 7.63
CA TYR A 243 -18.92 -15.96 8.85
C TYR A 243 -19.51 -14.59 8.52
N GLU A 244 -18.95 -13.88 7.55
CA GLU A 244 -19.38 -12.55 7.10
C GLU A 244 -20.83 -12.57 6.57
N ARG A 245 -21.24 -13.67 5.91
CA ARG A 245 -22.63 -13.86 5.45
C ARG A 245 -23.64 -14.06 6.58
N ARG A 246 -23.17 -14.52 7.75
CA ARG A 246 -24.06 -14.83 8.91
C ARG A 246 -24.05 -13.74 9.97
N THR A 247 -23.07 -12.86 9.95
CA THR A 247 -22.89 -11.80 10.96
C THR A 247 -23.89 -10.67 10.72
N LYS A 248 -24.51 -10.17 11.82
CA LYS A 248 -25.44 -9.03 11.76
C LYS A 248 -24.75 -7.70 11.43
N PHE A 249 -23.45 -7.59 11.70
CA PHE A 249 -22.63 -6.39 11.48
C PHE A 249 -21.36 -6.74 10.73
N PRO A 250 -21.47 -7.10 9.43
CA PRO A 250 -20.33 -7.52 8.64
C PRO A 250 -19.34 -6.36 8.44
N ILE A 251 -18.03 -6.71 8.36
CA ILE A 251 -16.98 -5.77 7.97
C ILE A 251 -17.19 -5.35 6.52
N ILE A 252 -17.59 -6.33 5.68
CA ILE A 252 -17.84 -6.16 4.25
C ILE A 252 -19.33 -6.45 4.00
N SER A 253 -20.15 -5.42 3.81
CA SER A 253 -21.56 -5.65 3.47
C SER A 253 -21.67 -6.30 2.10
N SER A 254 -22.16 -7.56 2.06
CA SER A 254 -22.20 -8.38 0.86
C SER A 254 -22.97 -7.73 -0.29
N ASN A 255 -24.04 -7.02 -0.01
CA ASN A 255 -24.89 -6.37 -1.03
C ASN A 255 -24.20 -5.23 -1.75
N LEU A 256 -23.34 -4.44 -1.06
CA LEU A 256 -22.55 -3.37 -1.65
C LEU A 256 -21.35 -3.90 -2.42
N PHE A 257 -20.71 -4.94 -1.89
CA PHE A 257 -19.53 -5.52 -2.52
C PHE A 257 -19.83 -6.23 -3.83
N LEU A 258 -21.02 -6.83 -3.95
CA LEU A 258 -21.46 -7.55 -5.14
C LEU A 258 -21.98 -6.63 -6.26
N GLU A 259 -22.15 -5.32 -6.01
CA GLU A 259 -22.48 -4.40 -7.08
C GLU A 259 -21.31 -4.34 -8.07
N ARG A 260 -21.56 -4.71 -9.32
CA ARG A 260 -20.51 -4.90 -10.35
C ARG A 260 -19.63 -3.67 -10.55
N ARG A 261 -20.15 -2.46 -10.38
CA ARG A 261 -19.37 -1.21 -10.53
C ARG A 261 -18.42 -1.00 -9.34
N ILE A 262 -18.93 -1.22 -8.12
CA ILE A 262 -18.14 -1.12 -6.89
C ILE A 262 -17.07 -2.20 -6.88
N LEU A 263 -17.42 -3.45 -7.21
CA LEU A 263 -16.47 -4.55 -7.29
C LEU A 263 -15.34 -4.27 -8.30
N SER A 264 -15.72 -3.80 -9.51
CA SER A 264 -14.73 -3.45 -10.54
C SER A 264 -13.78 -2.35 -10.07
N ALA A 265 -14.29 -1.28 -9.46
CA ALA A 265 -13.47 -0.20 -8.92
C ALA A 265 -12.55 -0.68 -7.79
N ASN A 266 -13.02 -1.57 -6.94
CA ASN A 266 -12.26 -2.16 -5.84
C ASN A 266 -11.14 -3.09 -6.32
N ILE A 267 -11.35 -3.88 -7.37
CA ILE A 267 -10.30 -4.69 -7.99
C ILE A 267 -9.20 -3.79 -8.58
N ILE A 268 -9.59 -2.71 -9.23
CA ILE A 268 -8.64 -1.73 -9.77
C ILE A 268 -7.84 -1.07 -8.62
N LEU A 269 -8.48 -0.72 -7.50
CA LEU A 269 -7.79 -0.15 -6.33
C LEU A 269 -6.80 -1.14 -5.70
N LEU A 270 -7.12 -2.42 -5.66
CA LEU A 270 -6.18 -3.47 -5.25
C LEU A 270 -4.95 -3.48 -6.16
N PHE A 271 -5.13 -3.42 -7.48
CA PHE A 271 -4.01 -3.34 -8.42
C PHE A 271 -3.19 -2.05 -8.27
N VAL A 272 -3.84 -0.90 -8.05
CA VAL A 272 -3.15 0.38 -7.79
C VAL A 272 -2.21 0.26 -6.58
N GLY A 273 -2.70 -0.33 -5.48
CA GLY A 273 -1.86 -0.61 -4.31
C GLY A 273 -0.68 -1.51 -4.64
N MET A 274 -0.94 -2.61 -5.36
CA MET A 274 0.08 -3.56 -5.76
C MET A 274 1.15 -2.92 -6.65
N PHE A 275 0.77 -2.15 -7.67
CA PHE A 275 1.69 -1.48 -8.58
C PHE A 275 2.61 -0.49 -7.85
N MET A 276 2.04 0.36 -7.00
CA MET A 276 2.80 1.36 -6.25
C MET A 276 3.87 0.71 -5.37
N PHE A 277 3.51 -0.32 -4.61
CA PHE A 277 4.44 -0.94 -3.67
C PHE A 277 5.39 -1.95 -4.32
N THR A 278 5.03 -2.53 -5.49
CA THR A 278 5.99 -3.26 -6.33
C THR A 278 7.11 -2.34 -6.79
N VAL A 279 6.79 -1.14 -7.26
CA VAL A 279 7.77 -0.10 -7.64
C VAL A 279 8.64 0.26 -6.44
N PHE A 280 8.05 0.47 -5.25
CA PHE A 280 8.77 0.79 -4.02
C PHE A 280 9.75 -0.29 -3.58
N GLN A 281 9.42 -1.57 -3.77
CA GLN A 281 10.33 -2.68 -3.46
C GLN A 281 11.42 -2.85 -4.50
N THR A 282 11.08 -2.68 -5.79
CA THR A 282 11.95 -3.07 -6.90
C THR A 282 13.01 -2.03 -7.21
N LEU A 283 12.62 -0.75 -7.26
CA LEU A 283 13.51 0.31 -7.72
C LEU A 283 14.75 0.54 -6.86
N PRO A 284 14.67 0.56 -5.52
CA PRO A 284 15.85 0.74 -4.69
C PRO A 284 16.91 -0.33 -4.93
N ILE A 285 16.46 -1.56 -5.18
CA ILE A 285 17.34 -2.69 -5.44
C ILE A 285 17.93 -2.59 -6.85
N LEU A 286 17.09 -2.31 -7.87
CA LEU A 286 17.54 -2.15 -9.26
C LEU A 286 18.57 -1.01 -9.42
N ILE A 287 18.28 0.16 -8.85
CA ILE A 287 19.10 1.35 -9.03
C ILE A 287 20.45 1.24 -8.29
N GLN A 288 20.46 0.62 -7.10
CA GLN A 288 21.66 0.50 -6.27
C GLN A 288 22.44 -0.79 -6.50
N SER A 289 21.91 -1.78 -7.24
CA SER A 289 22.66 -2.98 -7.62
C SER A 289 23.82 -2.64 -8.55
N PRO A 290 24.97 -3.31 -8.43
CA PRO A 290 26.13 -3.02 -9.26
C PRO A 290 25.91 -3.39 -10.74
N TYR A 291 26.64 -2.75 -11.62
CA TYR A 291 26.68 -3.14 -13.04
C TYR A 291 27.22 -4.58 -13.16
N PRO A 292 26.70 -5.43 -14.06
CA PRO A 292 25.74 -5.16 -15.15
C PRO A 292 24.27 -5.41 -14.79
N VAL A 293 23.94 -5.77 -13.56
CA VAL A 293 22.57 -6.15 -13.14
C VAL A 293 21.70 -4.96 -12.72
N GLY A 294 22.35 -3.88 -12.31
CA GLY A 294 21.73 -2.60 -11.96
C GLY A 294 22.56 -1.42 -12.46
N PHE A 295 22.40 -0.26 -11.84
CA PHE A 295 23.04 0.99 -12.25
C PHE A 295 24.24 1.40 -11.36
N GLY A 296 24.44 0.73 -10.23
CA GLY A 296 25.53 1.02 -9.30
C GLY A 296 25.41 2.34 -8.54
N ASN A 297 24.22 2.95 -8.53
CA ASN A 297 23.97 4.25 -7.96
C ASN A 297 23.91 4.20 -6.42
N ASN A 298 24.07 5.36 -5.80
CA ASN A 298 23.95 5.51 -4.36
C ASN A 298 22.50 5.79 -3.91
N ALA A 299 22.28 5.89 -2.59
CA ALA A 299 20.94 6.10 -2.02
C ALA A 299 20.33 7.46 -2.38
N VAL A 300 21.16 8.51 -2.59
CA VAL A 300 20.69 9.84 -3.01
C VAL A 300 20.22 9.79 -4.47
N GLU A 301 21.01 9.20 -5.35
CA GLU A 301 20.67 9.06 -6.78
C GLU A 301 19.41 8.23 -6.96
N MET A 302 19.28 7.12 -6.23
CA MET A 302 18.04 6.33 -6.19
C MET A 302 16.84 7.19 -5.81
N SER A 303 16.98 8.02 -4.77
CA SER A 303 15.89 8.92 -4.35
C SER A 303 15.53 9.94 -5.42
N LEU A 304 16.52 10.50 -6.11
CA LEU A 304 16.30 11.45 -7.22
C LEU A 304 15.57 10.80 -8.40
N VAL A 305 15.90 9.56 -8.74
CA VAL A 305 15.22 8.80 -9.81
C VAL A 305 13.74 8.57 -9.45
N GLN A 306 13.43 8.31 -8.18
CA GLN A 306 12.06 8.02 -7.74
C GLN A 306 11.27 9.29 -7.35
N MET A 307 11.92 10.41 -7.07
CA MET A 307 11.27 11.66 -6.64
C MET A 307 10.19 12.17 -7.61
N PRO A 308 10.39 12.18 -8.95
CA PRO A 308 9.37 12.62 -9.89
C PRO A 308 8.07 11.81 -9.80
N PHE A 309 8.14 10.51 -9.49
CA PHE A 309 6.96 9.69 -9.21
C PHE A 309 6.12 10.26 -8.05
N ALA A 310 6.77 10.60 -6.94
CA ALA A 310 6.08 11.14 -5.76
C ALA A 310 5.56 12.58 -6.00
N LEU A 311 6.32 13.41 -6.73
CA LEU A 311 5.90 14.77 -7.12
C LEU A 311 4.65 14.75 -7.99
N VAL A 312 4.59 13.86 -8.96
CA VAL A 312 3.41 13.71 -9.83
C VAL A 312 2.19 13.26 -9.02
N LEU A 313 2.33 12.32 -8.09
CA LEU A 313 1.24 11.91 -7.20
C LEU A 313 0.73 13.10 -6.35
N LEU A 314 1.65 13.96 -5.87
CA LEU A 314 1.31 15.14 -5.07
C LEU A 314 0.51 16.16 -5.89
N ILE A 315 0.93 16.44 -7.12
CA ILE A 315 0.32 17.45 -7.98
C ILE A 315 -0.97 16.92 -8.62
N LEU A 316 -0.92 15.71 -9.19
CA LEU A 316 -2.06 15.18 -9.93
C LEU A 316 -3.15 14.59 -9.05
N GLY A 317 -2.91 14.27 -7.78
CA GLY A 317 -3.95 13.81 -6.88
C GLY A 317 -5.14 14.80 -6.79
N PRO A 318 -4.93 16.06 -6.39
CA PRO A 318 -5.98 17.08 -6.39
C PRO A 318 -6.51 17.43 -7.79
N LEU A 319 -5.63 17.51 -8.80
CA LEU A 319 -6.03 17.83 -10.18
C LEU A 319 -6.92 16.75 -10.79
N ALA A 320 -6.69 15.46 -10.48
CA ALA A 320 -7.54 14.36 -10.93
C ALA A 320 -8.98 14.52 -10.45
N GLY A 321 -9.19 15.02 -9.22
CA GLY A 321 -10.51 15.39 -8.73
C GLY A 321 -11.21 16.44 -9.60
N LEU A 322 -10.49 17.51 -9.99
CA LEU A 322 -11.01 18.56 -10.88
C LEU A 322 -11.30 18.03 -12.30
N ILE A 323 -10.46 17.14 -12.81
CA ILE A 323 -10.67 16.49 -14.12
C ILE A 323 -11.97 15.66 -14.09
N ILE A 324 -12.16 14.87 -13.03
CA ILE A 324 -13.35 14.03 -12.88
C ILE A 324 -14.65 14.84 -12.83
N THR A 325 -14.65 16.00 -12.18
CA THR A 325 -15.83 16.87 -12.14
C THR A 325 -16.23 17.41 -13.51
N ARG A 326 -15.27 17.58 -14.44
CA ARG A 326 -15.53 18.11 -15.79
C ARG A 326 -15.89 17.04 -16.81
N ILE A 327 -15.19 15.92 -16.83
CA ILE A 327 -15.33 14.89 -17.90
C ILE A 327 -15.91 13.55 -17.39
N GLY A 328 -16.29 13.50 -16.10
CA GLY A 328 -16.79 12.27 -15.47
C GLY A 328 -15.69 11.33 -15.03
N GLN A 329 -16.06 10.27 -14.33
CA GLN A 329 -15.12 9.37 -13.62
C GLN A 329 -14.53 8.25 -14.49
N THR A 330 -15.23 7.83 -15.55
CA THR A 330 -14.83 6.65 -16.35
C THR A 330 -13.75 6.95 -17.39
N THR A 331 -13.75 8.15 -17.97
CA THR A 331 -12.71 8.56 -18.95
C THR A 331 -11.33 8.70 -18.30
N PRO A 332 -11.18 9.42 -17.15
CA PRO A 332 -9.89 9.46 -16.46
C PRO A 332 -9.43 8.10 -15.93
N LEU A 333 -10.38 7.22 -15.56
CA LEU A 333 -10.06 5.84 -15.19
C LEU A 333 -9.39 5.09 -16.33
N LEU A 334 -9.95 5.15 -17.55
CA LEU A 334 -9.39 4.50 -18.72
C LEU A 334 -8.02 5.09 -19.09
N VAL A 335 -7.90 6.42 -19.12
CA VAL A 335 -6.63 7.10 -19.41
C VAL A 335 -5.58 6.71 -18.39
N GLY A 336 -5.95 6.64 -17.11
CA GLY A 336 -5.06 6.24 -16.02
C GLY A 336 -4.58 4.79 -16.14
N THR A 337 -5.48 3.84 -16.44
CA THR A 337 -5.10 2.43 -16.62
C THR A 337 -4.23 2.23 -17.87
N LEU A 338 -4.48 2.95 -18.97
CA LEU A 338 -3.64 2.95 -20.16
C LEU A 338 -2.25 3.53 -19.89
N ALA A 339 -2.16 4.64 -19.15
CA ALA A 339 -0.88 5.23 -18.76
C ALA A 339 -0.05 4.26 -17.91
N MET A 340 -0.66 3.57 -16.93
CA MET A 340 0.04 2.54 -16.15
C MET A 340 0.54 1.40 -17.05
N SER A 341 -0.28 0.91 -17.97
CA SER A 341 0.12 -0.16 -18.89
C SER A 341 1.28 0.27 -19.79
N LEU A 342 1.23 1.51 -20.31
CA LEU A 342 2.34 2.06 -21.12
C LEU A 342 3.63 2.16 -20.28
N GLY A 343 3.55 2.69 -19.07
CA GLY A 343 4.72 2.83 -18.21
C GLY A 343 5.35 1.49 -17.82
N PHE A 344 4.55 0.48 -17.49
CA PHE A 344 5.07 -0.87 -17.20
C PHE A 344 5.58 -1.57 -18.46
N CYS A 345 4.98 -1.34 -19.64
CA CYS A 345 5.50 -1.81 -20.92
C CYS A 345 6.90 -1.25 -21.17
N LEU A 346 7.09 0.06 -21.02
CA LEU A 346 8.39 0.71 -21.20
C LEU A 346 9.41 0.20 -20.18
N LEU A 347 9.04 0.02 -18.90
CA LEU A 347 9.91 -0.58 -17.89
C LEU A 347 10.28 -2.03 -18.19
N SER A 348 9.41 -2.80 -18.84
CA SER A 348 9.71 -4.19 -19.20
C SER A 348 10.75 -4.28 -20.30
N PHE A 349 10.71 -3.39 -21.30
CA PHE A 349 11.51 -3.54 -22.52
C PHE A 349 12.67 -2.54 -22.65
N MET A 350 12.61 -1.37 -22.02
CA MET A 350 13.50 -0.23 -22.30
C MET A 350 14.10 0.39 -21.02
N ARG A 351 14.93 -0.35 -20.28
CA ARG A 351 15.65 0.16 -19.10
C ARG A 351 17.08 0.56 -19.46
N LEU A 352 17.24 1.60 -20.28
CA LEU A 352 18.56 1.99 -20.81
C LEU A 352 19.41 2.79 -19.81
N ASN A 353 18.78 3.72 -19.07
CA ASN A 353 19.43 4.51 -18.03
C ASN A 353 18.40 5.04 -17.01
N GLU A 354 18.87 5.70 -15.94
CA GLU A 354 18.03 6.19 -14.86
C GLU A 354 17.03 7.25 -15.30
N LEU A 355 17.36 8.10 -16.27
CA LEU A 355 16.47 9.14 -16.80
C LEU A 355 15.23 8.53 -17.47
N TYR A 356 15.43 7.46 -18.26
CA TYR A 356 14.31 6.73 -18.85
C TYR A 356 13.42 6.09 -17.76
N ILE A 357 14.03 5.45 -16.77
CA ILE A 357 13.29 4.88 -15.63
C ILE A 357 12.47 5.97 -14.94
N SER A 358 13.07 7.11 -14.61
CA SER A 358 12.39 8.24 -13.98
C SER A 358 11.20 8.74 -14.83
N THR A 359 11.38 8.84 -16.14
CA THR A 359 10.32 9.24 -17.09
C THR A 359 9.17 8.23 -17.11
N TYR A 360 9.47 6.93 -17.10
CA TYR A 360 8.44 5.88 -17.09
C TYR A 360 7.70 5.86 -15.74
N LEU A 361 8.38 6.17 -14.65
CA LEU A 361 7.76 6.34 -13.35
C LEU A 361 6.79 7.52 -13.30
N VAL A 362 7.10 8.62 -14.00
CA VAL A 362 6.15 9.74 -14.18
C VAL A 362 4.89 9.24 -14.89
N ILE A 363 5.01 8.48 -15.98
CA ILE A 363 3.85 7.94 -16.70
C ILE A 363 3.03 7.00 -15.81
N ILE A 364 3.67 6.12 -15.05
CA ILE A 364 3.00 5.22 -14.09
C ILE A 364 2.28 6.03 -13.00
N SER A 365 2.92 7.06 -12.45
CA SER A 365 2.32 7.87 -11.37
C SER A 365 1.14 8.71 -11.83
N ILE A 366 1.15 9.23 -13.07
CA ILE A 366 -0.02 9.83 -13.73
C ILE A 366 -1.16 8.80 -13.75
N GLY A 367 -0.85 7.58 -14.21
CA GLY A 367 -1.80 6.48 -14.25
C GLY A 367 -2.37 6.13 -12.89
N ILE A 368 -1.52 5.95 -11.89
CA ILE A 368 -1.93 5.66 -10.49
C ILE A 368 -2.83 6.77 -9.94
N SER A 369 -2.46 8.03 -10.12
CA SER A 369 -3.22 9.17 -9.59
C SER A 369 -4.63 9.23 -10.19
N LEU A 370 -4.75 9.22 -11.52
CA LEU A 370 -6.04 9.24 -12.21
C LEU A 370 -6.90 8.05 -11.84
N THR A 371 -6.31 6.85 -11.82
CA THR A 371 -7.03 5.60 -11.53
C THR A 371 -7.50 5.55 -10.09
N ASN A 372 -6.66 5.92 -9.13
CA ASN A 372 -7.00 5.92 -7.71
C ASN A 372 -8.18 6.84 -7.38
N VAL A 373 -8.10 8.10 -7.87
CA VAL A 373 -9.16 9.09 -7.62
C VAL A 373 -10.45 8.70 -8.35
N SER A 374 -10.36 8.23 -9.59
CA SER A 374 -11.53 7.79 -10.38
C SER A 374 -12.24 6.60 -9.75
N SER A 375 -11.48 5.57 -9.33
CA SER A 375 -12.04 4.37 -8.71
C SER A 375 -12.71 4.69 -7.37
N THR A 376 -12.06 5.51 -6.54
CA THR A 376 -12.63 5.98 -5.27
C THR A 376 -13.92 6.78 -5.50
N ASN A 377 -13.95 7.63 -6.53
CA ASN A 377 -15.14 8.41 -6.89
C ASN A 377 -16.27 7.51 -7.39
N ILE A 378 -15.98 6.46 -8.19
CA ILE A 378 -16.98 5.47 -8.60
C ILE A 378 -17.64 4.83 -7.38
N VAL A 379 -16.85 4.39 -6.41
CA VAL A 379 -17.37 3.79 -5.17
C VAL A 379 -18.22 4.78 -4.40
N MET A 380 -17.77 6.03 -4.28
CA MET A 380 -18.51 7.06 -3.55
C MET A 380 -19.86 7.39 -4.19
N VAL A 381 -19.93 7.51 -5.52
CA VAL A 381 -21.16 7.85 -6.26
C VAL A 381 -22.16 6.69 -6.30
N GLN A 382 -21.66 5.44 -6.32
CA GLN A 382 -22.53 4.25 -6.34
C GLN A 382 -23.04 3.86 -4.94
N SER A 383 -22.42 4.34 -3.87
CA SER A 383 -22.81 4.03 -2.49
C SER A 383 -23.89 4.99 -2.00
N SER A 384 -24.89 4.45 -1.24
CA SER A 384 -25.85 5.29 -0.55
C SER A 384 -25.16 6.20 0.47
N PHE A 385 -25.74 7.36 0.76
CA PHE A 385 -25.15 8.36 1.66
C PHE A 385 -24.78 7.79 3.04
N GLU A 386 -25.60 6.86 3.56
CA GLU A 386 -25.35 6.21 4.84
C GLU A 386 -24.17 5.23 4.82
N GLN A 387 -23.87 4.66 3.65
CA GLN A 387 -22.92 3.59 3.45
C GLN A 387 -21.59 4.05 2.82
N ILE A 388 -21.46 5.33 2.40
CA ILE A 388 -20.25 5.86 1.78
C ILE A 388 -19.00 5.59 2.64
N GLY A 389 -19.07 5.81 3.95
CA GLY A 389 -17.94 5.58 4.85
C GLY A 389 -17.47 4.14 4.87
N ILE A 390 -18.41 3.19 4.92
CA ILE A 390 -18.11 1.75 4.90
C ILE A 390 -17.52 1.36 3.55
N SER A 391 -18.12 1.80 2.45
CA SER A 391 -17.65 1.49 1.08
C SER A 391 -16.23 2.01 0.82
N LEU A 392 -15.93 3.23 1.23
CA LEU A 392 -14.56 3.81 1.12
C LEU A 392 -13.58 3.10 2.05
N GLY A 393 -14.02 2.67 3.23
CA GLY A 393 -13.22 1.85 4.15
C GLY A 393 -12.80 0.53 3.50
N ILE A 394 -13.74 -0.18 2.87
CA ILE A 394 -13.48 -1.43 2.14
C ILE A 394 -12.54 -1.18 0.96
N SER A 395 -12.76 -0.12 0.20
CA SER A 395 -11.90 0.24 -0.93
C SER A 395 -10.46 0.51 -0.49
N ASN A 396 -10.27 1.23 0.60
CA ASN A 396 -8.95 1.48 1.17
C ASN A 396 -8.30 0.19 1.71
N LEU A 397 -9.08 -0.68 2.34
CA LEU A 397 -8.62 -2.00 2.81
C LEU A 397 -8.09 -2.84 1.64
N LEU A 398 -8.84 -2.95 0.54
CA LEU A 398 -8.41 -3.70 -0.65
C LEU A 398 -7.16 -3.10 -1.29
N ARG A 399 -7.06 -1.77 -1.33
CA ARG A 399 -5.84 -1.08 -1.78
C ARG A 399 -4.63 -1.43 -0.91
N ILE A 400 -4.79 -1.47 0.42
CA ILE A 400 -3.70 -1.84 1.35
C ILE A 400 -3.33 -3.33 1.19
N ILE A 401 -4.30 -4.21 0.99
CA ILE A 401 -4.05 -5.63 0.69
C ILE A 401 -3.20 -5.75 -0.59
N GLY A 402 -3.59 -5.08 -1.67
CA GLY A 402 -2.80 -5.02 -2.88
C GLY A 402 -1.38 -4.49 -2.63
N SER A 403 -1.27 -3.43 -1.83
CA SER A 403 0.02 -2.85 -1.43
C SER A 403 0.94 -3.85 -0.70
N SER A 404 0.40 -4.80 0.06
CA SER A 404 1.19 -5.84 0.74
C SER A 404 1.59 -6.99 -0.17
N ILE A 405 0.77 -7.30 -1.19
CA ILE A 405 1.07 -8.35 -2.19
C ILE A 405 2.22 -7.91 -3.10
N GLY A 406 2.25 -6.64 -3.51
CA GLY A 406 3.24 -6.12 -4.46
C GLY A 406 4.70 -6.40 -4.09
N PRO A 407 5.17 -5.98 -2.92
CA PRO A 407 6.55 -6.25 -2.46
C PRO A 407 6.86 -7.74 -2.37
N THR A 408 5.91 -8.55 -1.87
CA THR A 408 6.10 -10.00 -1.71
C THR A 408 6.28 -10.70 -3.06
N MET A 409 5.49 -10.34 -4.08
CA MET A 409 5.67 -10.85 -5.44
C MET A 409 6.98 -10.37 -6.06
N ALA A 410 7.35 -9.10 -5.87
CA ALA A 410 8.63 -8.59 -6.35
C ALA A 410 9.80 -9.34 -5.71
N GLY A 411 9.76 -9.55 -4.39
CA GLY A 411 10.77 -10.31 -3.66
C GLY A 411 10.90 -11.76 -4.15
N LEU A 412 9.77 -12.42 -4.43
CA LEU A 412 9.75 -13.76 -4.99
C LEU A 412 10.49 -13.80 -6.35
N PHE A 413 10.12 -12.93 -7.29
CA PHE A 413 10.78 -12.89 -8.60
C PHE A 413 12.25 -12.49 -8.53
N MET A 414 12.64 -11.59 -7.62
CA MET A 414 14.04 -11.25 -7.39
C MET A 414 14.86 -12.43 -6.90
N GLN A 415 14.26 -13.34 -6.15
CA GLN A 415 14.93 -14.53 -5.61
C GLN A 415 15.00 -15.69 -6.64
N THR A 416 14.17 -15.67 -7.71
CA THR A 416 14.14 -16.77 -8.69
C THR A 416 15.38 -16.82 -9.57
N HIS A 417 15.85 -15.66 -10.06
CA HIS A 417 16.95 -15.57 -11.01
C HIS A 417 18.02 -14.63 -10.46
N LEU A 418 19.00 -15.21 -9.80
CA LEU A 418 20.11 -14.48 -9.23
C LEU A 418 21.31 -14.50 -10.19
N PHE A 419 22.03 -13.41 -10.23
CA PHE A 419 23.28 -13.23 -10.96
C PHE A 419 24.44 -12.99 -10.00
N LEU A 420 25.53 -13.74 -10.17
CA LEU A 420 26.72 -13.61 -9.34
C LEU A 420 27.55 -12.43 -9.83
N VAL A 421 27.79 -11.46 -8.97
CA VAL A 421 28.69 -10.33 -9.22
C VAL A 421 29.90 -10.43 -8.30
N ILE A 422 31.08 -10.30 -8.88
CA ILE A 422 32.34 -10.23 -8.14
C ILE A 422 32.60 -8.76 -7.82
N LEU A 423 32.59 -8.41 -6.55
CA LEU A 423 32.90 -7.06 -6.08
C LEU A 423 34.43 -6.83 -6.06
N PRO A 424 34.88 -5.55 -6.07
CA PRO A 424 36.31 -5.23 -6.09
C PRO A 424 37.17 -5.87 -4.96
N ASN A 425 36.52 -6.30 -3.87
CA ASN A 425 37.18 -6.96 -2.73
C ASN A 425 37.24 -8.50 -2.87
N ASN A 426 37.07 -9.06 -4.07
CA ASN A 426 36.94 -10.50 -4.34
C ASN A 426 35.81 -11.18 -3.55
N GLN A 427 34.81 -10.42 -3.11
CA GLN A 427 33.60 -10.97 -2.49
C GLN A 427 32.57 -11.29 -3.55
N TYR A 428 31.97 -12.48 -3.43
CA TYR A 428 30.92 -12.96 -4.32
C TYR A 428 29.57 -12.61 -3.72
N HIS A 429 28.77 -11.81 -4.44
CA HIS A 429 27.42 -11.48 -4.02
C HIS A 429 26.42 -11.78 -5.12
N TYR A 430 25.25 -12.30 -4.72
CA TYR A 430 24.13 -12.59 -5.62
C TYR A 430 23.17 -11.41 -5.68
N PHE A 431 22.89 -10.94 -6.90
CA PHE A 431 21.95 -9.86 -7.17
C PHE A 431 20.84 -10.35 -8.10
N PRO A 432 19.61 -9.76 -8.06
CA PRO A 432 18.56 -10.10 -9.01
C PRO A 432 19.02 -9.83 -10.44
N SER A 433 18.82 -10.80 -11.30
CA SER A 433 19.20 -10.69 -12.73
C SER A 433 18.23 -9.80 -13.51
N LYS A 434 18.58 -9.48 -14.75
CA LYS A 434 17.68 -8.77 -15.68
C LYS A 434 16.35 -9.52 -15.83
N VAL A 435 16.37 -10.84 -15.89
CA VAL A 435 15.17 -11.68 -16.02
C VAL A 435 14.21 -11.50 -14.84
N SER A 436 14.73 -11.37 -13.59
CA SER A 436 13.91 -11.09 -12.42
C SER A 436 13.10 -9.81 -12.59
N TYR A 437 13.73 -8.73 -13.07
CA TYR A 437 13.06 -7.46 -13.30
C TYR A 437 12.09 -7.52 -14.48
N ASP A 438 12.41 -8.28 -15.55
CA ASP A 438 11.49 -8.51 -16.68
C ASP A 438 10.22 -9.24 -16.23
N LEU A 439 10.34 -10.23 -15.34
CA LEU A 439 9.21 -10.92 -14.73
C LEU A 439 8.37 -10.00 -13.85
N ILE A 440 8.99 -9.15 -13.03
CA ILE A 440 8.28 -8.21 -12.17
C ILE A 440 7.47 -7.22 -13.01
N PHE A 441 8.13 -6.50 -13.91
CA PHE A 441 7.46 -5.47 -14.71
C PHE A 441 6.50 -6.06 -15.74
N GLY A 442 6.83 -7.23 -16.31
CA GLY A 442 5.94 -7.98 -17.20
C GLY A 442 4.66 -8.43 -16.51
N THR A 443 4.75 -8.91 -15.28
CA THR A 443 3.56 -9.26 -14.47
C THR A 443 2.70 -8.02 -14.19
N MET A 444 3.32 -6.88 -13.83
CA MET A 444 2.60 -5.62 -13.62
C MET A 444 1.95 -5.13 -14.93
N LEU A 445 2.61 -5.31 -16.08
CA LEU A 445 2.03 -5.02 -17.39
C LEU A 445 0.77 -5.84 -17.65
N VAL A 446 0.82 -7.16 -17.45
CA VAL A 446 -0.34 -8.05 -17.65
C VAL A 446 -1.50 -7.63 -16.76
N LEU A 447 -1.26 -7.37 -15.47
CA LEU A 447 -2.29 -6.93 -14.52
C LEU A 447 -2.84 -5.53 -14.88
N SER A 448 -2.00 -4.62 -15.38
CA SER A 448 -2.46 -3.30 -15.82
C SER A 448 -3.32 -3.38 -17.08
N LEU A 449 -3.00 -4.27 -18.03
CA LEU A 449 -3.87 -4.55 -19.18
C LEU A 449 -5.21 -5.15 -18.75
N PHE A 450 -5.22 -6.01 -17.74
CA PHE A 450 -6.46 -6.50 -17.13
C PHE A 450 -7.28 -5.36 -16.53
N ALA A 451 -6.64 -4.39 -15.85
CA ALA A 451 -7.30 -3.18 -15.34
C ALA A 451 -7.88 -2.32 -16.47
N VAL A 452 -7.20 -2.24 -17.64
CA VAL A 452 -7.75 -1.59 -18.85
C VAL A 452 -9.03 -2.30 -19.30
N GLY A 453 -9.04 -3.63 -19.37
CA GLY A 453 -10.23 -4.42 -19.69
C GLY A 453 -11.41 -4.13 -18.76
N ILE A 454 -11.17 -4.07 -17.45
CA ILE A 454 -12.20 -3.71 -16.46
C ILE A 454 -12.70 -2.27 -16.69
N SER A 455 -11.82 -1.31 -16.97
CA SER A 455 -12.22 0.08 -17.21
C SER A 455 -13.06 0.24 -18.47
N LEU A 456 -12.75 -0.47 -19.55
CA LEU A 456 -13.56 -0.51 -20.78
C LEU A 456 -14.96 -1.11 -20.52
N PHE A 457 -15.05 -2.17 -19.74
CA PHE A 457 -16.31 -2.74 -19.32
C PHE A 457 -17.19 -1.73 -18.58
N LEU A 458 -16.61 -0.93 -17.66
CA LEU A 458 -17.33 0.11 -16.93
C LEU A 458 -17.86 1.22 -17.85
N ILE A 459 -17.10 1.63 -18.87
CA ILE A 459 -17.51 2.63 -19.86
C ILE A 459 -18.68 2.12 -20.69
N LYS A 460 -18.60 0.88 -21.19
CA LYS A 460 -19.68 0.27 -22.00
C LYS A 460 -21.00 0.24 -21.22
N LYS A 461 -20.93 -0.15 -19.95
CA LYS A 461 -22.11 -0.22 -19.07
C LYS A 461 -22.71 1.15 -18.75
N GLN A 462 -21.87 2.19 -18.64
CA GLN A 462 -22.36 3.56 -18.43
C GLN A 462 -23.06 4.11 -19.66
N LYS A 463 -22.56 3.82 -20.87
CA LYS A 463 -23.23 4.21 -22.13
C LYS A 463 -24.57 3.50 -22.28
N GLN A 464 -24.67 2.23 -21.97
CA GLN A 464 -25.93 1.49 -22.02
C GLN A 464 -26.99 2.04 -21.06
N ALA A 465 -26.60 2.44 -19.85
CA ALA A 465 -27.50 3.05 -18.88
C ALA A 465 -27.99 4.45 -19.30
N LYS A 466 -27.23 5.18 -20.15
CA LYS A 466 -27.66 6.47 -20.71
C LYS A 466 -28.55 6.35 -21.95
N ILE A 467 -28.51 5.23 -22.67
CA ILE A 467 -29.29 4.99 -23.89
C ILE A 467 -30.65 4.32 -23.56
N GLY A 468 -30.72 3.63 -22.40
CA GLY A 468 -31.96 2.98 -21.92
C GLY A 468 -32.87 3.89 -21.07
N LEU A 469 -32.55 5.18 -20.98
CA LEU A 469 -33.39 6.28 -20.52
C LEU A 469 -33.82 7.13 -21.70
#